data_03ea0ff059bdc93757f73613aac5ca24
#
_entry.id   03ea0ff059bdc93757f73613aac5ca24
#
_cell.length_a   1.000
_cell.length_b   1.000
_cell.length_c   1.000
_cell.angle_alpha   90.00
_cell.angle_beta   90.00
_cell.angle_gamma   90.00
#
_symmetry.space_group_name_H-M   'P 1'
#
loop_
_entity.id
_entity.type
_entity.pdbx_description
1 polymer ?
#
loop_
_entity_poly.entity_id
_entity_poly.type
_entity_poly.pdbx_seq_one_letter_code
_entity_poly.pdbx_strand_id
1 'polypeptide(L)'
;YDTDAIGKLNGMFSFVFHDRKENQWISARDPMGIKPLYFCQTDDHLLFASEIKALLAHPQVAVLRNEKALNQYLSFQMCLDEETLFQGVRKVLPGHYLLGQGSEIKKTVTYWDTNYKIDGNHTEQDYLDQIYDTLQDCVRLQLRADVPVGAHLSGGMDSSLVSVLASKQLDSEISLFHGKFAEGANYDESEYAEIIAEQTQGSLYQTIPTAQEFADILPDLIYALDEPVAGPGLFPQYAVSKLAKEKVKVVLGGQGGDEIFGGYARYLVGYLEQALKGAIHETQEEGEHLVSLESIVPHLPVLKQYVPLLSQFWREGLFGEMDQRYFRLVDKSQGIHELLDKEFLERFDKDYLFSIFQKVFNHPDTLSLINKMTHFDQKTLLPALLQVEDRVSMHVSLESRVPLLDTRLVDLVTTIPPKLKFQGGRTKHLLKLAVKNLLPEKILNRKDKMGFPVPIKEWMQGGVFRDFVGDTLLSERSKSRGIYSHIALEEMISNPGVG
;
A
#
# COMPACT_ATOMS: atom_id res chain seq x y z
N TYR A 1 16.02 -18.10 -24.07
CA TYR A 1 16.30 -17.79 -22.66
C TYR A 1 15.39 -18.66 -21.80
N ASP A 2 15.96 -19.34 -20.82
CA ASP A 2 15.20 -20.15 -19.89
C ASP A 2 14.41 -19.22 -18.94
N THR A 3 13.15 -19.50 -18.70
CA THR A 3 12.26 -18.72 -17.82
C THR A 3 12.83 -18.60 -16.40
N ASP A 4 13.73 -19.48 -16.00
CA ASP A 4 14.45 -19.45 -14.72
C ASP A 4 15.29 -18.17 -14.53
N ALA A 5 15.64 -17.47 -15.61
CA ALA A 5 16.34 -16.19 -15.53
C ALA A 5 15.50 -15.09 -14.86
N ILE A 6 14.16 -15.17 -14.96
CA ILE A 6 13.25 -14.15 -14.37
C ILE A 6 13.37 -14.17 -12.84
N GLY A 7 13.41 -15.36 -12.22
CA GLY A 7 13.58 -15.51 -10.78
C GLY A 7 14.93 -15.02 -10.22
N LYS A 8 15.90 -14.71 -11.11
CA LYS A 8 17.20 -14.15 -10.70
C LYS A 8 17.27 -12.64 -10.77
N LEU A 9 16.22 -11.99 -11.33
CA LEU A 9 16.16 -10.53 -11.41
C LEU A 9 15.83 -9.96 -10.02
N ASN A 10 16.68 -9.06 -9.53
CA ASN A 10 16.43 -8.28 -8.34
C ASN A 10 16.28 -6.81 -8.74
N GLY A 11 15.12 -6.21 -8.51
CA GLY A 11 14.83 -4.83 -8.86
C GLY A 11 13.39 -4.61 -9.29
N MET A 12 13.11 -3.40 -9.76
CA MET A 12 11.81 -2.93 -10.19
C MET A 12 11.71 -3.06 -11.71
N PHE A 13 10.83 -3.91 -12.20
CA PHE A 13 10.70 -4.12 -13.63
C PHE A 13 9.30 -4.55 -14.07
N SER A 14 8.97 -4.17 -15.28
CA SER A 14 7.95 -4.82 -16.09
C SER A 14 8.44 -4.86 -17.54
N PHE A 15 8.25 -5.96 -18.22
CA PHE A 15 8.68 -6.07 -19.62
C PHE A 15 7.81 -7.06 -20.41
N VAL A 16 7.85 -6.90 -21.71
CA VAL A 16 7.37 -7.87 -22.69
C VAL A 16 8.50 -8.16 -23.67
N PHE A 17 8.87 -9.42 -23.77
CA PHE A 17 9.87 -9.88 -24.73
C PHE A 17 9.18 -10.76 -25.78
N HIS A 18 9.41 -10.48 -27.06
CA HIS A 18 8.83 -11.20 -28.19
C HIS A 18 9.90 -11.81 -29.08
N ASP A 19 9.95 -13.15 -29.15
CA ASP A 19 10.73 -13.86 -30.14
C ASP A 19 9.95 -13.93 -31.47
N ARG A 20 10.39 -13.14 -32.44
CA ARG A 20 9.74 -13.03 -33.75
C ARG A 20 9.88 -14.31 -34.60
N LYS A 21 10.89 -15.14 -34.35
CA LYS A 21 11.12 -16.35 -35.15
C LYS A 21 10.13 -17.43 -34.76
N GLU A 22 9.96 -17.64 -33.48
CA GLU A 22 9.06 -18.65 -32.93
C GLU A 22 7.62 -18.11 -32.71
N ASN A 23 7.42 -16.79 -32.95
CA ASN A 23 6.21 -16.05 -32.62
C ASN A 23 5.73 -16.29 -31.16
N GLN A 24 6.70 -16.43 -30.25
CA GLN A 24 6.48 -16.62 -28.83
C GLN A 24 6.82 -15.34 -28.07
N TRP A 25 6.12 -15.12 -26.98
CA TRP A 25 6.39 -13.98 -26.12
C TRP A 25 6.30 -14.35 -24.65
N ILE A 26 7.01 -13.57 -23.82
CA ILE A 26 6.93 -13.59 -22.37
C ILE A 26 6.73 -12.16 -21.87
N SER A 27 5.80 -11.99 -20.95
CA SER A 27 5.66 -10.75 -20.18
C SER A 27 5.88 -11.04 -18.71
N ALA A 28 6.59 -10.18 -18.00
CA ALA A 28 6.85 -10.37 -16.57
C ALA A 28 6.74 -9.05 -15.81
N ARG A 29 6.31 -9.15 -14.56
CA ARG A 29 6.22 -8.05 -13.61
C ARG A 29 7.01 -8.39 -12.35
N ASP A 30 7.70 -7.38 -11.78
CA ASP A 30 8.54 -7.58 -10.61
C ASP A 30 7.79 -8.19 -9.41
N PRO A 31 8.52 -8.78 -8.44
CA PRO A 31 7.95 -9.53 -7.31
C PRO A 31 6.93 -8.75 -6.49
N MET A 32 7.15 -7.45 -6.28
CA MET A 32 6.27 -6.60 -5.47
C MET A 32 5.25 -5.82 -6.31
N GLY A 33 5.36 -5.87 -7.66
CA GLY A 33 4.50 -5.15 -8.58
C GLY A 33 4.72 -3.64 -8.56
N ILE A 34 5.96 -3.21 -8.31
CA ILE A 34 6.35 -1.79 -8.26
C ILE A 34 6.11 -1.13 -9.62
N LYS A 35 6.53 -1.80 -10.71
CA LYS A 35 6.27 -1.31 -12.06
C LYS A 35 4.98 -1.87 -12.62
N PRO A 36 4.10 -1.03 -13.20
CA PRO A 36 2.81 -1.47 -13.72
C PRO A 36 2.96 -2.23 -15.04
N LEU A 37 2.08 -3.23 -15.23
CA LEU A 37 1.91 -3.93 -16.51
C LEU A 37 0.47 -4.41 -16.64
N TYR A 38 -0.20 -3.93 -17.68
CA TYR A 38 -1.57 -4.28 -18.02
C TYR A 38 -1.64 -4.98 -19.36
N PHE A 39 -2.68 -5.78 -19.57
CA PHE A 39 -2.95 -6.42 -20.85
C PHE A 39 -4.46 -6.46 -21.15
N CYS A 40 -4.76 -6.50 -22.43
CA CYS A 40 -6.10 -6.66 -22.93
C CYS A 40 -6.07 -7.56 -24.17
N GLN A 41 -6.99 -8.51 -24.24
CA GLN A 41 -7.14 -9.40 -25.39
C GLN A 41 -8.31 -8.94 -26.23
N THR A 42 -8.09 -8.75 -27.53
CA THR A 42 -9.10 -8.52 -28.54
C THR A 42 -9.24 -9.78 -29.40
N ASP A 43 -10.11 -9.78 -30.41
CA ASP A 43 -10.28 -10.93 -31.31
C ASP A 43 -8.97 -11.30 -32.03
N ASP A 44 -8.17 -10.29 -32.43
CA ASP A 44 -6.98 -10.48 -33.25
C ASP A 44 -5.65 -10.21 -32.52
N HIS A 45 -5.69 -9.51 -31.41
CA HIS A 45 -4.49 -8.99 -30.77
C HIS A 45 -4.46 -9.25 -29.26
N LEU A 46 -3.28 -9.43 -28.70
CA LEU A 46 -2.99 -9.29 -27.29
C LEU A 46 -2.15 -8.03 -27.11
N LEU A 47 -2.66 -7.09 -26.35
CA LEU A 47 -2.08 -5.76 -26.13
C LEU A 47 -1.47 -5.70 -24.73
N PHE A 48 -0.31 -5.08 -24.61
CA PHE A 48 0.34 -4.80 -23.33
C PHE A 48 0.66 -3.32 -23.22
N ALA A 49 0.53 -2.76 -22.02
CA ALA A 49 0.95 -1.39 -21.73
C ALA A 49 1.25 -1.21 -20.23
N SER A 50 2.05 -0.22 -19.91
CA SER A 50 2.25 0.23 -18.54
C SER A 50 1.09 1.09 -18.02
N GLU A 51 0.21 1.57 -18.90
CA GLU A 51 -0.95 2.42 -18.59
C GLU A 51 -2.21 1.91 -19.28
N ILE A 52 -3.32 1.88 -18.54
CA ILE A 52 -4.61 1.40 -19.07
C ILE A 52 -5.07 2.30 -20.22
N LYS A 53 -4.90 3.63 -20.08
CA LYS A 53 -5.29 4.59 -21.14
C LYS A 53 -4.63 4.31 -22.48
N ALA A 54 -3.42 3.74 -22.51
CA ALA A 54 -2.75 3.35 -23.73
C ALA A 54 -3.44 2.15 -24.41
N LEU A 55 -3.96 1.20 -23.63
CA LEU A 55 -4.76 0.09 -24.15
C LEU A 55 -6.11 0.58 -24.69
N LEU A 56 -6.77 1.50 -23.95
CA LEU A 56 -8.06 2.08 -24.35
C LEU A 56 -7.98 2.92 -25.64
N ALA A 57 -6.80 3.36 -26.04
CA ALA A 57 -6.59 4.06 -27.31
C ALA A 57 -6.71 3.13 -28.53
N HIS A 58 -6.65 1.81 -28.34
CA HIS A 58 -6.79 0.86 -29.43
C HIS A 58 -8.26 0.70 -29.86
N PRO A 59 -8.61 0.81 -31.16
CA PRO A 59 -10.01 0.85 -31.64
C PRO A 59 -10.88 -0.36 -31.26
N GLN A 60 -10.28 -1.53 -31.06
CA GLN A 60 -10.99 -2.75 -30.68
C GLN A 60 -11.17 -2.90 -29.16
N VAL A 61 -10.64 -2.01 -28.34
CA VAL A 61 -10.79 -2.05 -26.88
C VAL A 61 -11.98 -1.19 -26.49
N ALA A 62 -13.03 -1.82 -25.99
CA ALA A 62 -14.22 -1.12 -25.53
C ALA A 62 -13.98 -0.46 -24.16
N VAL A 63 -14.39 0.80 -24.01
CA VAL A 63 -14.34 1.53 -22.73
C VAL A 63 -15.64 1.23 -21.96
N LEU A 64 -15.65 0.11 -21.24
CA LEU A 64 -16.79 -0.35 -20.45
C LEU A 64 -16.39 -0.47 -18.97
N ARG A 65 -17.34 -0.14 -18.08
CA ARG A 65 -17.15 -0.27 -16.64
C ARG A 65 -17.20 -1.74 -16.22
N ASN A 66 -16.28 -2.16 -15.38
CA ASN A 66 -16.28 -3.49 -14.76
C ASN A 66 -17.01 -3.43 -13.41
N GLU A 67 -18.24 -3.95 -13.35
CA GLU A 67 -19.08 -3.91 -12.14
C GLU A 67 -18.47 -4.69 -10.97
N LYS A 68 -17.80 -5.83 -11.24
CA LYS A 68 -17.13 -6.62 -10.19
C LYS A 68 -15.96 -5.86 -9.58
N ALA A 69 -15.14 -5.24 -10.41
CA ALA A 69 -14.03 -4.41 -9.95
C ALA A 69 -14.52 -3.15 -9.21
N LEU A 70 -15.64 -2.56 -9.63
CA LEU A 70 -16.24 -1.45 -8.91
C LEU A 70 -16.70 -1.86 -7.51
N ASN A 71 -17.32 -3.03 -7.33
CA ASN A 71 -17.67 -3.55 -6.01
C ASN A 71 -16.44 -3.76 -5.13
N GLN A 72 -15.35 -4.31 -5.69
CA GLN A 72 -14.06 -4.43 -4.98
C GLN A 72 -13.53 -3.06 -4.56
N TYR A 73 -13.52 -2.08 -5.49
CA TYR A 73 -13.04 -0.74 -5.21
C TYR A 73 -13.84 -0.04 -4.08
N LEU A 74 -15.16 -0.14 -4.12
CA LEU A 74 -16.02 0.45 -3.09
C LEU A 74 -15.83 -0.19 -1.70
N SER A 75 -15.44 -1.48 -1.67
CA SER A 75 -15.18 -2.18 -0.41
C SER A 75 -13.74 -2.03 0.09
N PHE A 76 -12.75 -2.05 -0.81
CA PHE A 76 -11.34 -2.12 -0.41
C PHE A 76 -10.51 -0.92 -0.86
N GLN A 77 -11.08 -0.03 -1.69
CA GLN A 77 -10.38 1.06 -2.38
C GLN A 77 -9.29 0.56 -3.36
N MET A 78 -9.39 -0.68 -3.78
CA MET A 78 -8.52 -1.35 -4.75
C MET A 78 -9.17 -2.64 -5.25
N CYS A 79 -8.64 -3.22 -6.35
CA CYS A 79 -8.99 -4.57 -6.78
C CYS A 79 -8.00 -5.57 -6.20
N LEU A 80 -8.50 -6.64 -5.58
CA LEU A 80 -7.71 -7.67 -4.89
C LEU A 80 -7.09 -8.70 -5.86
N ASP A 81 -7.61 -8.78 -7.06
CA ASP A 81 -7.21 -9.72 -8.11
C ASP A 81 -6.64 -9.01 -9.36
N GLU A 82 -6.59 -9.70 -10.50
CA GLU A 82 -6.10 -9.15 -11.77
C GLU A 82 -7.04 -8.13 -12.42
N GLU A 83 -8.28 -7.99 -11.94
CA GLU A 83 -9.28 -7.12 -12.52
C GLU A 83 -8.92 -5.63 -12.38
N THR A 84 -9.44 -4.82 -13.32
CA THR A 84 -9.40 -3.36 -13.29
C THR A 84 -10.81 -2.79 -13.41
N LEU A 85 -10.99 -1.51 -13.16
CA LEU A 85 -12.29 -0.84 -13.34
C LEU A 85 -12.76 -0.80 -14.82
N PHE A 86 -11.91 -1.22 -15.76
CA PHE A 86 -12.19 -1.32 -17.18
C PHE A 86 -12.40 -2.78 -17.58
N GLN A 87 -13.60 -3.11 -18.06
CA GLN A 87 -13.94 -4.46 -18.47
C GLN A 87 -13.00 -4.99 -19.56
N GLY A 88 -12.44 -6.19 -19.36
CA GLY A 88 -11.52 -6.82 -20.30
C GLY A 88 -10.07 -6.36 -20.22
N VAL A 89 -9.78 -5.31 -19.45
CA VAL A 89 -8.41 -4.90 -19.14
C VAL A 89 -7.99 -5.54 -17.83
N ARG A 90 -6.86 -6.24 -17.82
CA ARG A 90 -6.33 -6.94 -16.66
C ARG A 90 -4.90 -6.52 -16.37
N LYS A 91 -4.48 -6.61 -15.11
CA LYS A 91 -3.10 -6.40 -14.69
C LYS A 91 -2.34 -7.73 -14.61
N VAL A 92 -1.07 -7.73 -15.02
CA VAL A 92 -0.17 -8.82 -14.65
C VAL A 92 0.09 -8.72 -13.15
N LEU A 93 -0.20 -9.78 -12.41
CA LEU A 93 -0.03 -9.78 -10.95
C LEU A 93 1.45 -9.69 -10.54
N PRO A 94 1.76 -9.10 -9.36
CA PRO A 94 3.11 -9.08 -8.82
C PRO A 94 3.72 -10.49 -8.74
N GLY A 95 5.00 -10.65 -9.10
CA GLY A 95 5.69 -11.93 -9.08
C GLY A 95 5.23 -12.94 -10.14
N HIS A 96 4.51 -12.47 -11.17
CA HIS A 96 4.01 -13.34 -12.24
C HIS A 96 4.64 -13.02 -13.59
N TYR A 97 4.67 -14.06 -14.42
CA TYR A 97 4.88 -13.89 -15.86
C TYR A 97 3.81 -14.62 -16.65
N LEU A 98 3.54 -14.12 -17.85
CA LEU A 98 2.68 -14.75 -18.84
C LEU A 98 3.56 -15.26 -19.98
N LEU A 99 3.25 -16.45 -20.48
CA LEU A 99 3.83 -17.03 -21.70
C LEU A 99 2.75 -17.18 -22.75
N GLY A 100 3.08 -16.86 -23.98
CA GLY A 100 2.11 -17.05 -25.06
C GLY A 100 2.72 -17.16 -26.44
N GLN A 101 1.84 -17.35 -27.41
CA GLN A 101 2.19 -17.46 -28.81
C GLN A 101 1.13 -16.72 -29.64
N GLY A 102 1.56 -15.86 -30.57
CA GLY A 102 0.61 -14.98 -31.26
C GLY A 102 -0.20 -14.12 -30.30
N SER A 103 -1.53 -14.14 -30.40
CA SER A 103 -2.44 -13.46 -29.47
C SER A 103 -2.90 -14.33 -28.29
N GLU A 104 -2.45 -15.57 -28.17
CA GLU A 104 -2.94 -16.53 -27.17
C GLU A 104 -2.03 -16.57 -25.93
N ILE A 105 -2.60 -16.40 -24.74
CA ILE A 105 -1.93 -16.67 -23.46
C ILE A 105 -1.96 -18.18 -23.22
N LYS A 106 -0.81 -18.82 -23.23
CA LYS A 106 -0.65 -20.28 -23.01
C LYS A 106 -0.53 -20.62 -21.53
N LYS A 107 0.13 -19.75 -20.74
CA LYS A 107 0.41 -20.05 -19.34
C LYS A 107 0.60 -18.76 -18.53
N THR A 108 0.03 -18.75 -17.34
CA THR A 108 0.34 -17.79 -16.27
C THR A 108 1.13 -18.51 -15.19
N VAL A 109 2.26 -17.95 -14.77
CA VAL A 109 3.16 -18.59 -13.80
C VAL A 109 3.54 -17.60 -12.71
N THR A 110 3.40 -18.03 -11.46
CA THR A 110 3.99 -17.38 -10.30
C THR A 110 5.44 -17.79 -10.21
N TYR A 111 6.37 -16.86 -10.47
CA TYR A 111 7.81 -17.14 -10.37
C TYR A 111 8.40 -16.75 -9.02
N TRP A 112 7.71 -15.86 -8.31
CA TRP A 112 8.04 -15.47 -6.95
C TRP A 112 6.75 -15.24 -6.15
N ASP A 113 6.75 -15.71 -4.92
CA ASP A 113 5.74 -15.39 -3.92
C ASP A 113 6.38 -15.30 -2.54
N THR A 114 5.69 -14.65 -1.61
CA THR A 114 6.19 -14.47 -0.25
C THR A 114 6.32 -15.82 0.46
N ASN A 115 7.49 -16.10 1.00
CA ASN A 115 7.76 -17.37 1.68
C ASN A 115 7.48 -17.23 3.19
N TYR A 116 6.53 -18.03 3.69
CA TYR A 116 6.16 -18.07 5.12
C TYR A 116 6.65 -19.36 5.84
N LYS A 117 7.60 -20.07 5.27
CA LYS A 117 8.25 -21.20 5.96
C LYS A 117 9.10 -20.65 7.09
N ILE A 118 8.56 -20.80 8.32
CA ILE A 118 9.18 -20.23 9.51
C ILE A 118 10.53 -20.93 9.76
N ASP A 119 11.57 -20.14 9.89
CA ASP A 119 12.91 -20.58 10.28
C ASP A 119 13.10 -20.31 11.78
N GLY A 120 13.10 -21.37 12.59
CA GLY A 120 13.31 -21.30 14.03
C GLY A 120 14.77 -21.53 14.49
N ASN A 121 15.72 -21.62 13.54
CA ASN A 121 17.09 -22.03 13.83
C ASN A 121 18.01 -20.89 14.30
N HIS A 122 17.52 -19.63 14.25
CA HIS A 122 18.29 -18.44 14.59
C HIS A 122 17.81 -17.81 15.90
N THR A 123 18.71 -17.15 16.61
CA THR A 123 18.40 -16.33 17.77
C THR A 123 17.79 -14.97 17.33
N GLU A 124 17.14 -14.26 18.26
CA GLU A 124 16.66 -12.89 17.98
C GLU A 124 17.81 -12.00 17.48
N GLN A 125 19.00 -12.10 18.13
CA GLN A 125 20.15 -11.28 17.73
C GLN A 125 20.62 -11.59 16.31
N ASP A 126 20.64 -12.88 15.89
CA ASP A 126 21.00 -13.26 14.52
C ASP A 126 20.05 -12.61 13.50
N TYR A 127 18.75 -12.59 13.79
CA TYR A 127 17.76 -11.90 12.92
C TYR A 127 17.97 -10.39 12.89
N LEU A 128 18.28 -9.77 14.04
CA LEU A 128 18.52 -8.32 14.09
C LEU A 128 19.74 -7.94 13.23
N ASP A 129 20.81 -8.71 13.32
CA ASP A 129 22.02 -8.49 12.54
C ASP A 129 21.76 -8.70 11.03
N GLN A 130 21.05 -9.78 10.65
CA GLN A 130 20.69 -10.04 9.26
C GLN A 130 19.77 -8.93 8.69
N ILE A 131 18.79 -8.47 9.46
CA ILE A 131 17.90 -7.35 9.04
C ILE A 131 18.74 -6.11 8.80
N TYR A 132 19.62 -5.76 9.73
CA TYR A 132 20.47 -4.57 9.63
C TYR A 132 21.37 -4.61 8.39
N ASP A 133 22.09 -5.70 8.19
CA ASP A 133 23.02 -5.87 7.06
C ASP A 133 22.28 -5.86 5.72
N THR A 134 21.13 -6.56 5.66
CA THR A 134 20.29 -6.58 4.45
C THR A 134 19.75 -5.19 4.12
N LEU A 135 19.26 -4.43 5.12
CA LEU A 135 18.78 -3.07 4.93
C LEU A 135 19.85 -2.14 4.36
N GLN A 136 21.07 -2.22 4.89
CA GLN A 136 22.20 -1.43 4.38
C GLN A 136 22.48 -1.74 2.91
N ASP A 137 22.50 -3.04 2.55
CA ASP A 137 22.77 -3.45 1.17
C ASP A 137 21.61 -3.08 0.22
N CYS A 138 20.35 -3.19 0.66
CA CYS A 138 19.19 -2.77 -0.11
C CYS A 138 19.25 -1.27 -0.46
N VAL A 139 19.57 -0.42 0.51
CA VAL A 139 19.74 1.01 0.27
C VAL A 139 20.93 1.27 -0.66
N ARG A 140 22.05 0.59 -0.44
CA ARG A 140 23.26 0.69 -1.30
C ARG A 140 22.97 0.37 -2.76
N LEU A 141 22.18 -0.66 -3.03
CA LEU A 141 21.80 -1.04 -4.39
C LEU A 141 20.89 0.00 -5.03
N GLN A 142 19.94 0.54 -4.26
CA GLN A 142 18.97 1.52 -4.74
C GLN A 142 19.58 2.94 -4.92
N LEU A 143 20.75 3.21 -4.32
CA LEU A 143 21.50 4.46 -4.54
C LEU A 143 22.30 4.48 -5.85
N ARG A 144 22.43 3.33 -6.53
CA ARG A 144 23.15 3.29 -7.83
C ARG A 144 22.38 4.08 -8.87
N ALA A 145 22.90 5.22 -9.26
CA ALA A 145 22.32 6.11 -10.25
C ALA A 145 23.39 7.01 -10.89
N ASP A 146 23.19 7.36 -12.16
CA ASP A 146 24.02 8.32 -12.89
C ASP A 146 23.51 9.77 -12.74
N VAL A 147 22.52 9.98 -11.84
CA VAL A 147 21.86 11.25 -11.59
C VAL A 147 21.74 11.49 -10.08
N PRO A 148 21.52 12.74 -9.63
CA PRO A 148 21.32 13.03 -8.21
C PRO A 148 20.15 12.25 -7.62
N VAL A 149 20.36 11.69 -6.41
CA VAL A 149 19.38 10.94 -5.63
C VAL A 149 19.04 11.70 -4.35
N GLY A 150 17.75 11.75 -4.00
CA GLY A 150 17.27 12.29 -2.73
C GLY A 150 16.39 11.28 -1.99
N ALA A 151 15.67 11.72 -0.96
CA ALA A 151 14.72 10.88 -0.25
C ALA A 151 13.44 11.64 0.13
N HIS A 152 12.30 10.98 0.03
CA HIS A 152 11.06 11.43 0.65
C HIS A 152 11.15 11.23 2.16
N LEU A 153 10.85 12.26 2.94
CA LEU A 153 10.97 12.25 4.39
C LEU A 153 9.67 12.71 5.05
N SER A 154 8.84 11.77 5.46
CA SER A 154 7.58 12.06 6.16
C SER A 154 7.75 12.28 7.67
N GLY A 155 8.96 12.12 8.22
CA GLY A 155 9.17 12.08 9.68
C GLY A 155 8.74 10.75 10.33
N GLY A 156 8.20 9.80 9.57
CA GLY A 156 7.94 8.44 10.02
C GLY A 156 9.20 7.58 10.07
N MET A 157 9.16 6.49 10.85
CA MET A 157 10.33 5.63 11.07
C MET A 157 10.95 5.09 9.77
N ASP A 158 10.13 4.64 8.81
CA ASP A 158 10.62 4.00 7.59
C ASP A 158 11.34 4.98 6.67
N SER A 159 10.72 6.14 6.40
CA SER A 159 11.35 7.19 5.60
C SER A 159 12.61 7.76 6.27
N SER A 160 12.58 7.91 7.60
CA SER A 160 13.74 8.32 8.39
C SER A 160 14.89 7.31 8.30
N LEU A 161 14.57 6.01 8.42
CA LEU A 161 15.56 4.94 8.29
C LEU A 161 16.23 4.94 6.91
N VAL A 162 15.44 4.99 5.86
CA VAL A 162 15.95 5.04 4.48
C VAL A 162 16.83 6.28 4.27
N SER A 163 16.40 7.46 4.76
CA SER A 163 17.16 8.70 4.64
C SER A 163 18.50 8.65 5.38
N VAL A 164 18.52 8.12 6.61
CA VAL A 164 19.76 7.99 7.41
C VAL A 164 20.70 6.96 6.79
N LEU A 165 20.20 5.81 6.29
CA LEU A 165 21.05 4.84 5.63
C LEU A 165 21.61 5.39 4.30
N ALA A 166 20.80 6.13 3.56
CA ALA A 166 21.25 6.76 2.31
C ALA A 166 22.32 7.83 2.56
N SER A 167 22.14 8.70 3.55
CA SER A 167 23.12 9.75 3.87
C SER A 167 24.49 9.20 4.27
N LYS A 168 24.51 8.04 4.94
CA LYS A 168 25.78 7.38 5.32
C LYS A 168 26.53 6.75 4.14
N GLN A 169 25.88 6.58 3.01
CA GLN A 169 26.42 5.88 1.83
C GLN A 169 26.62 6.79 0.62
N LEU A 170 26.13 8.04 0.70
CA LEU A 170 26.36 9.07 -0.31
C LEU A 170 27.63 9.84 0.03
N ASP A 171 28.43 10.15 -0.98
CA ASP A 171 29.61 11.03 -0.84
C ASP A 171 29.22 12.51 -0.83
N SER A 172 27.95 12.84 -1.04
CA SER A 172 27.41 14.19 -1.10
C SER A 172 26.27 14.37 -0.10
N GLU A 173 25.95 15.63 0.20
CA GLU A 173 24.79 15.99 0.99
C GLU A 173 23.49 15.45 0.39
N ILE A 174 22.66 14.81 1.21
CA ILE A 174 21.36 14.25 0.76
C ILE A 174 20.30 15.35 0.72
N SER A 175 19.52 15.38 -0.37
CA SER A 175 18.31 16.20 -0.49
C SER A 175 17.11 15.46 0.09
N LEU A 176 16.42 16.04 1.05
CA LEU A 176 15.27 15.49 1.76
C LEU A 176 14.02 16.31 1.45
N PHE A 177 12.91 15.62 1.13
CA PHE A 177 11.68 16.26 0.69
C PHE A 177 10.52 15.93 1.61
N HIS A 178 9.88 16.97 2.16
CA HIS A 178 8.81 16.87 3.15
C HIS A 178 7.58 17.66 2.71
N GLY A 179 6.38 17.13 3.04
CA GLY A 179 5.11 17.81 2.84
C GLY A 179 4.36 17.95 4.16
N LYS A 180 3.70 19.09 4.34
CA LYS A 180 2.83 19.37 5.48
C LYS A 180 1.63 20.20 5.04
N PHE A 181 0.60 20.30 5.88
CA PHE A 181 -0.55 21.14 5.63
C PHE A 181 -0.67 22.22 6.71
N ALA A 182 -1.32 23.34 6.36
CA ALA A 182 -1.47 24.49 7.26
C ALA A 182 -2.65 24.34 8.25
N GLU A 183 -3.48 23.32 8.11
CA GLU A 183 -4.76 23.14 8.81
C GLU A 183 -4.62 22.69 10.26
N GLY A 184 -3.42 22.67 10.79
CA GLY A 184 -3.16 22.42 12.22
C GLY A 184 -2.08 21.40 12.51
N ALA A 185 -1.75 21.28 13.79
CA ALA A 185 -0.65 20.42 14.26
C ALA A 185 -0.79 18.93 13.89
N ASN A 186 -2.01 18.44 13.70
CA ASN A 186 -2.27 17.06 13.28
C ASN A 186 -1.82 16.79 11.84
N TYR A 187 -1.55 17.83 11.06
CA TYR A 187 -1.15 17.77 9.66
C TYR A 187 0.28 18.27 9.42
N ASP A 188 1.03 18.54 10.49
CA ASP A 188 2.42 19.03 10.44
C ASP A 188 3.36 18.08 11.20
N GLU A 189 4.14 17.32 10.46
CA GLU A 189 5.16 16.40 10.98
C GLU A 189 6.58 16.96 10.80
N SER A 190 6.73 18.27 10.52
CA SER A 190 8.02 18.92 10.22
C SER A 190 9.05 18.72 11.32
N GLU A 191 8.65 18.77 12.60
CA GLU A 191 9.57 18.57 13.73
C GLU A 191 10.35 17.26 13.63
N TYR A 192 9.70 16.19 13.16
CA TYR A 192 10.37 14.89 12.98
C TYR A 192 11.27 14.87 11.74
N ALA A 193 10.87 15.55 10.68
CA ALA A 193 11.68 15.68 9.48
C ALA A 193 12.94 16.52 9.75
N GLU A 194 12.82 17.60 10.50
CA GLU A 194 13.94 18.47 10.91
C GLU A 194 14.99 17.73 11.76
N ILE A 195 14.55 16.88 12.71
CA ILE A 195 15.46 16.03 13.51
C ILE A 195 16.31 15.12 12.60
N ILE A 196 15.72 14.53 11.56
CA ILE A 196 16.45 13.66 10.63
C ILE A 196 17.35 14.48 9.70
N ALA A 197 16.89 15.64 9.24
CA ALA A 197 17.71 16.53 8.41
C ALA A 197 18.97 16.99 9.16
N GLU A 198 18.82 17.36 10.44
CA GLU A 198 19.96 17.69 11.30
C GLU A 198 20.92 16.51 11.49
N GLN A 199 20.39 15.32 11.81
CA GLN A 199 21.20 14.11 11.99
C GLN A 199 21.97 13.72 10.72
N THR A 200 21.37 13.86 9.56
CA THR A 200 21.96 13.49 8.26
C THR A 200 22.81 14.60 7.67
N GLN A 201 22.78 15.81 8.25
CA GLN A 201 23.34 17.04 7.68
C GLN A 201 22.82 17.28 6.24
N GLY A 202 21.57 16.89 5.99
CA GLY A 202 20.93 16.97 4.68
C GLY A 202 20.11 18.25 4.50
N SER A 203 19.98 18.68 3.24
CA SER A 203 19.13 19.81 2.89
C SER A 203 17.65 19.42 2.90
N LEU A 204 16.86 19.98 3.82
CA LEU A 204 15.42 19.76 3.92
C LEU A 204 14.65 20.78 3.07
N TYR A 205 13.89 20.27 2.08
CA TYR A 205 12.96 21.04 1.27
C TYR A 205 11.54 20.72 1.69
N GLN A 206 10.69 21.75 1.87
CA GLN A 206 9.33 21.58 2.35
C GLN A 206 8.31 22.18 1.37
N THR A 207 7.12 21.56 1.28
CA THR A 207 5.97 22.08 0.55
C THR A 207 4.73 22.11 1.44
N ILE A 208 3.85 23.09 1.21
CA ILE A 208 2.57 23.26 1.94
C ILE A 208 1.45 23.34 0.92
N PRO A 209 0.98 22.19 0.41
CA PRO A 209 -0.08 22.15 -0.58
C PRO A 209 -1.42 22.60 0.00
N THR A 210 -2.28 23.17 -0.85
CA THR A 210 -3.53 23.81 -0.48
C THR A 210 -4.75 23.05 -1.01
N ALA A 211 -5.94 23.34 -0.44
CA ALA A 211 -7.22 22.83 -0.92
C ALA A 211 -7.50 23.19 -2.40
N GLN A 212 -7.10 24.40 -2.82
CA GLN A 212 -7.23 24.85 -4.22
C GLN A 212 -6.38 23.99 -5.14
N GLU A 213 -5.08 23.81 -4.81
CA GLU A 213 -4.19 22.99 -5.62
C GLU A 213 -4.68 21.54 -5.72
N PHE A 214 -5.32 21.01 -4.66
CA PHE A 214 -5.89 19.67 -4.71
C PHE A 214 -7.09 19.61 -5.65
N ALA A 215 -8.04 20.54 -5.54
CA ALA A 215 -9.19 20.60 -6.43
C ALA A 215 -8.77 20.72 -7.91
N ASP A 216 -7.75 21.54 -8.19
CA ASP A 216 -7.26 21.78 -9.55
C ASP A 216 -6.58 20.55 -10.16
N ILE A 217 -5.77 19.82 -9.37
CA ILE A 217 -4.93 18.72 -9.91
C ILE A 217 -5.60 17.34 -9.83
N LEU A 218 -6.63 17.15 -8.98
CA LEU A 218 -7.22 15.83 -8.74
C LEU A 218 -7.68 15.11 -10.01
N PRO A 219 -8.36 15.77 -10.98
CA PRO A 219 -8.74 15.11 -12.23
C PRO A 219 -7.54 14.56 -13.01
N ASP A 220 -6.44 15.32 -13.07
CA ASP A 220 -5.22 14.92 -13.78
C ASP A 220 -4.50 13.77 -13.06
N LEU A 221 -4.50 13.78 -11.72
CA LEU A 221 -3.93 12.67 -10.93
C LEU A 221 -4.72 11.38 -11.11
N ILE A 222 -6.06 11.44 -11.12
CA ILE A 222 -6.89 10.25 -11.41
C ILE A 222 -6.64 9.75 -12.83
N TYR A 223 -6.50 10.65 -13.80
CA TYR A 223 -6.13 10.27 -15.16
C TYR A 223 -4.72 9.64 -15.23
N ALA A 224 -3.75 10.17 -14.47
CA ALA A 224 -2.41 9.60 -14.38
C ALA A 224 -2.42 8.20 -13.76
N LEU A 225 -3.25 7.95 -12.76
CA LEU A 225 -3.40 6.65 -12.11
C LEU A 225 -4.16 5.62 -12.97
N ASP A 226 -4.86 6.04 -14.02
CA ASP A 226 -5.85 5.29 -14.82
C ASP A 226 -7.13 4.94 -14.04
N GLU A 227 -7.05 4.64 -12.77
CA GLU A 227 -8.16 4.33 -11.88
C GLU A 227 -7.87 4.86 -10.46
N PRO A 228 -8.89 5.27 -9.69
CA PRO A 228 -8.67 5.69 -8.32
C PRO A 228 -8.23 4.52 -7.45
N VAL A 229 -7.20 4.71 -6.62
CA VAL A 229 -6.70 3.68 -5.69
C VAL A 229 -6.21 4.31 -4.39
N ALA A 230 -6.28 3.55 -3.30
CA ALA A 230 -5.64 3.82 -2.00
C ALA A 230 -5.96 5.17 -1.31
N GLY A 231 -6.98 5.89 -1.77
CA GLY A 231 -7.51 7.09 -1.11
C GLY A 231 -6.72 8.39 -1.38
N PRO A 232 -6.90 9.45 -0.54
CA PRO A 232 -6.46 10.81 -0.84
C PRO A 232 -4.95 11.06 -0.69
N GLY A 233 -4.18 10.09 -0.20
CA GLY A 233 -2.73 10.18 -0.04
C GLY A 233 -1.95 10.46 -1.33
N LEU A 234 -2.59 10.29 -2.48
CA LEU A 234 -2.03 10.63 -3.80
C LEU A 234 -1.63 12.11 -3.92
N PHE A 235 -2.37 13.02 -3.26
CA PHE A 235 -2.11 14.45 -3.39
C PHE A 235 -0.84 14.92 -2.68
N PRO A 236 -0.62 14.63 -1.36
CA PRO A 236 0.66 14.97 -0.74
C PRO A 236 1.84 14.26 -1.40
N GLN A 237 1.67 13.02 -1.90
CA GLN A 237 2.69 12.33 -2.68
C GLN A 237 3.05 13.10 -3.96
N TYR A 238 2.06 13.64 -4.67
CA TYR A 238 2.27 14.50 -5.83
C TYR A 238 3.03 15.78 -5.47
N ALA A 239 2.58 16.49 -4.42
CA ALA A 239 3.16 17.75 -4.02
C ALA A 239 4.65 17.61 -3.67
N VAL A 240 5.00 16.56 -2.90
CA VAL A 240 6.38 16.27 -2.52
C VAL A 240 7.20 15.81 -3.72
N SER A 241 6.63 14.99 -4.61
CA SER A 241 7.32 14.54 -5.84
C SER A 241 7.58 15.71 -6.81
N LYS A 242 6.63 16.65 -6.92
CA LYS A 242 6.79 17.85 -7.73
C LYS A 242 7.93 18.74 -7.20
N LEU A 243 8.03 18.89 -5.88
CA LEU A 243 9.15 19.60 -5.25
C LEU A 243 10.48 18.87 -5.49
N ALA A 244 10.50 17.54 -5.30
CA ALA A 244 11.71 16.73 -5.44
C ALA A 244 12.29 16.77 -6.86
N LYS A 245 11.44 16.74 -7.89
CA LYS A 245 11.83 16.81 -9.30
C LYS A 245 12.67 18.03 -9.63
N GLU A 246 12.49 19.15 -8.92
CA GLU A 246 13.25 20.38 -9.14
C GLU A 246 14.74 20.23 -8.78
N LYS A 247 15.07 19.26 -7.92
CA LYS A 247 16.41 19.06 -7.36
C LYS A 247 17.06 17.76 -7.81
N VAL A 248 16.29 16.69 -7.91
CA VAL A 248 16.78 15.33 -8.19
C VAL A 248 15.96 14.65 -9.28
N LYS A 249 16.45 13.50 -9.76
CA LYS A 249 15.72 12.64 -10.71
C LYS A 249 15.27 11.33 -10.12
N VAL A 250 15.84 10.96 -8.99
CA VAL A 250 15.54 9.74 -8.25
C VAL A 250 15.31 10.09 -6.77
N VAL A 251 14.31 9.50 -6.15
CA VAL A 251 14.08 9.58 -4.71
C VAL A 251 13.95 8.19 -4.12
N LEU A 252 14.39 8.04 -2.87
CA LEU A 252 14.13 6.86 -2.06
C LEU A 252 12.90 7.08 -1.20
N GLY A 253 11.98 6.11 -1.18
CA GLY A 253 10.78 6.09 -0.34
C GLY A 253 10.85 5.05 0.77
N GLY A 254 10.04 5.24 1.81
CA GLY A 254 9.92 4.31 2.95
C GLY A 254 8.76 3.31 2.82
N GLN A 255 8.19 3.12 1.63
CA GLN A 255 7.06 2.21 1.42
C GLN A 255 7.42 0.75 1.72
N GLY A 256 6.44 -0.02 2.19
CA GLY A 256 6.58 -1.45 2.48
C GLY A 256 6.93 -1.77 3.94
N GLY A 257 7.45 -0.82 4.71
CA GLY A 257 7.85 -1.07 6.10
C GLY A 257 6.70 -1.47 7.02
N ASP A 258 5.50 -0.93 6.81
CA ASP A 258 4.31 -1.28 7.60
C ASP A 258 3.78 -2.68 7.24
N GLU A 259 3.78 -3.04 5.97
CA GLU A 259 3.26 -4.31 5.46
C GLU A 259 4.17 -5.49 5.81
N ILE A 260 5.49 -5.29 5.76
CA ILE A 260 6.46 -6.37 5.99
C ILE A 260 6.69 -6.60 7.49
N PHE A 261 6.84 -5.50 8.26
CA PHE A 261 7.19 -5.57 9.68
C PHE A 261 6.01 -5.45 10.64
N GLY A 262 4.78 -5.41 10.13
CA GLY A 262 3.58 -5.36 10.97
C GLY A 262 3.37 -4.01 11.65
N GLY A 263 3.33 -2.90 10.87
CA GLY A 263 3.24 -1.54 11.39
C GLY A 263 1.82 -1.03 11.68
N TYR A 264 0.78 -1.65 11.12
CA TYR A 264 -0.59 -1.15 11.23
C TYR A 264 -1.28 -1.52 12.55
N ALA A 265 -2.03 -0.56 13.10
CA ALA A 265 -2.79 -0.76 14.34
C ALA A 265 -3.81 -1.90 14.27
N ARG A 266 -4.38 -2.17 13.08
CA ARG A 266 -5.32 -3.28 12.90
C ARG A 266 -4.71 -4.65 13.20
N TYR A 267 -3.40 -4.81 13.01
CA TYR A 267 -2.71 -6.04 13.39
C TYR A 267 -2.72 -6.25 14.90
N LEU A 268 -2.50 -5.17 15.66
CA LEU A 268 -2.57 -5.23 17.12
C LEU A 268 -3.97 -5.61 17.60
N VAL A 269 -5.02 -5.04 16.98
CA VAL A 269 -6.42 -5.34 17.35
C VAL A 269 -6.78 -6.80 17.09
N GLY A 270 -6.48 -7.31 15.88
CA GLY A 270 -6.73 -8.71 15.55
C GLY A 270 -5.95 -9.67 16.44
N TYR A 271 -4.69 -9.34 16.69
CA TYR A 271 -3.81 -10.18 17.50
C TYR A 271 -4.19 -10.21 18.97
N LEU A 272 -4.66 -9.10 19.54
CA LEU A 272 -5.17 -9.04 20.92
C LEU A 272 -6.33 -10.03 21.13
N GLU A 273 -7.25 -10.10 20.18
CA GLU A 273 -8.37 -11.03 20.30
C GLU A 273 -7.92 -12.49 20.27
N GLN A 274 -6.95 -12.82 19.39
CA GLN A 274 -6.40 -14.19 19.37
C GLN A 274 -5.66 -14.53 20.67
N ALA A 275 -4.91 -13.59 21.23
CA ALA A 275 -4.24 -13.79 22.52
C ALA A 275 -5.27 -14.00 23.66
N LEU A 276 -6.39 -13.26 23.64
CA LEU A 276 -7.50 -13.45 24.57
C LEU A 276 -8.17 -14.82 24.38
N LYS A 277 -8.47 -15.21 23.13
CA LYS A 277 -9.05 -16.51 22.79
C LYS A 277 -8.15 -17.65 23.30
N GLY A 278 -6.86 -17.58 23.00
CA GLY A 278 -5.88 -18.57 23.48
C GLY A 278 -5.83 -18.69 25.00
N ALA A 279 -5.85 -17.54 25.71
CA ALA A 279 -5.80 -17.53 27.17
C ALA A 279 -7.08 -18.03 27.85
N ILE A 280 -8.27 -17.78 27.26
CA ILE A 280 -9.57 -18.16 27.83
C ILE A 280 -9.89 -19.63 27.53
N HIS A 281 -9.66 -20.09 26.32
CA HIS A 281 -10.02 -21.42 25.86
C HIS A 281 -8.89 -22.44 26.00
N GLU A 282 -7.70 -22.00 26.47
CA GLU A 282 -6.49 -22.82 26.54
C GLU A 282 -6.15 -23.50 25.19
N THR A 283 -6.52 -22.83 24.07
CA THR A 283 -6.27 -23.36 22.74
C THR A 283 -4.86 -23.06 22.27
N GLN A 284 -4.30 -23.99 21.48
CA GLN A 284 -2.99 -23.82 20.83
C GLN A 284 -3.18 -23.71 19.30
N GLU A 285 -4.29 -23.13 18.83
CA GLU A 285 -4.57 -23.02 17.38
C GLU A 285 -3.45 -22.34 16.60
N GLU A 286 -2.78 -21.37 17.21
CA GLU A 286 -1.59 -20.72 16.63
C GLU A 286 -0.26 -21.35 17.11
N GLY A 287 -0.33 -22.36 17.99
CA GLY A 287 0.82 -23.08 18.51
C GLY A 287 1.86 -22.14 19.13
N GLU A 288 3.13 -22.35 18.78
CA GLU A 288 4.27 -21.54 19.25
C GLU A 288 4.29 -20.10 18.67
N HIS A 289 3.37 -19.78 17.76
CA HIS A 289 3.34 -18.51 17.06
C HIS A 289 2.59 -17.44 17.82
N LEU A 290 1.80 -17.80 18.84
CA LEU A 290 1.02 -16.86 19.61
C LEU A 290 1.88 -16.13 20.64
N VAL A 291 1.80 -14.81 20.64
CA VAL A 291 2.35 -13.98 21.72
C VAL A 291 1.41 -14.08 22.93
N SER A 292 1.95 -14.34 24.10
CA SER A 292 1.13 -14.48 25.31
C SER A 292 0.40 -13.20 25.66
N LEU A 293 -0.82 -13.33 26.25
CA LEU A 293 -1.58 -12.19 26.73
C LEU A 293 -0.77 -11.34 27.73
N GLU A 294 0.02 -12.00 28.57
CA GLU A 294 0.91 -11.35 29.54
C GLU A 294 1.88 -10.36 28.86
N SER A 295 2.39 -10.69 27.67
CA SER A 295 3.29 -9.80 26.93
C SER A 295 2.56 -8.59 26.31
N ILE A 296 1.25 -8.69 26.03
CA ILE A 296 0.46 -7.62 25.42
C ILE A 296 -0.09 -6.64 26.47
N VAL A 297 -0.45 -7.12 27.66
CA VAL A 297 -1.08 -6.33 28.75
C VAL A 297 -0.35 -5.00 29.03
N PRO A 298 0.99 -4.93 29.12
CA PRO A 298 1.70 -3.68 29.34
C PRO A 298 1.52 -2.63 28.25
N HIS A 299 1.10 -3.05 27.04
CA HIS A 299 0.97 -2.20 25.85
C HIS A 299 -0.50 -1.83 25.53
N LEU A 300 -1.48 -2.36 26.29
CA LEU A 300 -2.91 -2.03 26.12
C LEU A 300 -3.21 -0.52 26.13
N PRO A 301 -2.51 0.35 26.90
CA PRO A 301 -2.76 1.78 26.83
C PRO A 301 -2.62 2.40 25.44
N VAL A 302 -1.82 1.80 24.55
CA VAL A 302 -1.72 2.23 23.15
C VAL A 302 -3.06 2.08 22.42
N LEU A 303 -3.87 1.09 22.79
CA LEU A 303 -5.17 0.84 22.17
C LEU A 303 -6.21 1.94 22.46
N LYS A 304 -5.96 2.82 23.42
CA LYS A 304 -6.83 3.99 23.69
C LYS A 304 -7.04 4.86 22.45
N GLN A 305 -6.04 4.93 21.59
CA GLN A 305 -6.09 5.68 20.34
C GLN A 305 -6.94 4.98 19.27
N TYR A 306 -7.20 3.69 19.44
CA TYR A 306 -7.88 2.84 18.46
C TYR A 306 -9.23 2.33 18.94
N VAL A 307 -9.85 2.99 19.95
CA VAL A 307 -11.18 2.61 20.47
C VAL A 307 -12.24 2.48 19.38
N PRO A 308 -12.35 3.38 18.37
CA PRO A 308 -13.30 3.20 17.28
C PRO A 308 -13.05 1.91 16.49
N LEU A 309 -11.80 1.58 16.19
CA LEU A 309 -11.41 0.36 15.51
C LEU A 309 -11.75 -0.89 16.32
N LEU A 310 -11.48 -0.87 17.63
CA LEU A 310 -11.87 -1.94 18.54
C LEU A 310 -13.39 -2.13 18.59
N SER A 311 -14.15 -1.03 18.68
CA SER A 311 -15.60 -1.05 18.69
C SER A 311 -16.16 -1.66 17.39
N GLN A 312 -15.60 -1.31 16.26
CA GLN A 312 -15.97 -1.87 14.96
C GLN A 312 -15.66 -3.38 14.92
N PHE A 313 -14.45 -3.77 15.34
CA PHE A 313 -14.01 -5.17 15.28
C PHE A 313 -14.82 -6.08 16.20
N TRP A 314 -15.22 -5.60 17.38
CA TRP A 314 -15.95 -6.38 18.37
C TRP A 314 -17.48 -6.21 18.32
N ARG A 315 -18.00 -5.43 17.38
CA ARG A 315 -19.43 -5.10 17.29
C ARG A 315 -20.34 -6.32 17.16
N GLU A 316 -19.90 -7.36 16.46
CA GLU A 316 -20.71 -8.56 16.20
C GLU A 316 -20.27 -9.77 17.04
N GLY A 317 -19.60 -9.52 18.16
CA GLY A 317 -19.15 -10.56 19.09
C GLY A 317 -17.65 -10.83 19.00
N LEU A 318 -17.18 -11.74 19.86
CA LEU A 318 -15.79 -12.18 19.99
C LEU A 318 -15.62 -13.60 19.47
N PHE A 319 -14.40 -13.96 19.08
CA PHE A 319 -13.96 -15.34 18.82
C PHE A 319 -14.62 -16.04 17.60
N GLY A 320 -15.21 -15.29 16.67
CA GLY A 320 -15.64 -15.84 15.37
C GLY A 320 -14.45 -16.21 14.47
N GLU A 321 -14.77 -16.76 13.29
CA GLU A 321 -13.76 -17.08 12.29
C GLU A 321 -12.94 -15.85 11.90
N MET A 322 -11.62 -15.98 11.88
CA MET A 322 -10.72 -14.82 11.76
C MET A 322 -10.80 -14.14 10.39
N ASP A 323 -11.07 -14.88 9.34
CA ASP A 323 -11.27 -14.29 8.01
C ASP A 323 -12.50 -13.40 7.96
N GLN A 324 -13.64 -13.81 8.53
CA GLN A 324 -14.84 -12.98 8.64
C GLN A 324 -14.58 -11.73 9.47
N ARG A 325 -13.83 -11.86 10.56
CA ARG A 325 -13.51 -10.76 11.45
C ARG A 325 -12.56 -9.76 10.82
N TYR A 326 -11.49 -10.25 10.18
CA TYR A 326 -10.54 -9.36 9.52
C TYR A 326 -11.14 -8.70 8.26
N PHE A 327 -12.00 -9.41 7.53
CA PHE A 327 -12.77 -8.82 6.43
C PHE A 327 -13.52 -7.56 6.87
N ARG A 328 -14.16 -7.56 8.05
CA ARG A 328 -14.88 -6.39 8.59
C ARG A 328 -13.95 -5.20 8.88
N LEU A 329 -12.68 -5.44 9.21
CA LEU A 329 -11.70 -4.35 9.42
C LEU A 329 -11.25 -3.71 8.10
N VAL A 330 -11.24 -4.47 7.03
CA VAL A 330 -10.75 -3.99 5.73
C VAL A 330 -11.89 -3.58 4.77
N ASP A 331 -13.11 -4.07 5.01
CA ASP A 331 -14.29 -3.68 4.24
C ASP A 331 -14.79 -2.27 4.64
N LYS A 332 -14.63 -1.34 3.73
CA LYS A 332 -15.07 0.07 3.89
C LYS A 332 -16.48 0.31 3.36
N SER A 333 -17.11 -0.68 2.74
CA SER A 333 -18.44 -0.52 2.12
C SER A 333 -19.53 -0.15 3.12
N GLN A 334 -19.37 -0.52 4.39
CA GLN A 334 -20.33 -0.16 5.45
C GLN A 334 -20.47 1.36 5.62
N GLY A 335 -19.37 2.13 5.49
CA GLY A 335 -19.38 3.59 5.62
C GLY A 335 -20.02 4.31 4.44
N ILE A 336 -20.13 3.65 3.27
CA ILE A 336 -20.70 4.27 2.06
C ILE A 336 -22.05 3.68 1.65
N HIS A 337 -22.52 2.64 2.33
CA HIS A 337 -23.74 1.91 1.93
C HIS A 337 -24.98 2.81 1.85
N GLU A 338 -25.10 3.78 2.76
CA GLU A 338 -26.21 4.75 2.77
C GLU A 338 -26.12 5.79 1.63
N LEU A 339 -24.93 5.95 1.05
CA LEU A 339 -24.69 6.84 -0.08
C LEU A 339 -24.95 6.18 -1.43
N LEU A 340 -25.07 4.86 -1.49
CA LEU A 340 -25.26 4.12 -2.74
C LEU A 340 -26.73 4.16 -3.20
N ASP A 341 -26.91 4.15 -4.52
CA ASP A 341 -28.23 4.03 -5.13
C ASP A 341 -28.85 2.66 -4.85
N LYS A 342 -30.18 2.59 -4.70
CA LYS A 342 -30.89 1.36 -4.37
C LYS A 342 -30.73 0.26 -5.43
N GLU A 343 -30.83 0.62 -6.72
CA GLU A 343 -30.64 -0.32 -7.81
C GLU A 343 -29.21 -0.83 -7.91
N PHE A 344 -28.25 0.03 -7.55
CA PHE A 344 -26.84 -0.37 -7.44
C PHE A 344 -26.61 -1.35 -6.29
N LEU A 345 -27.24 -1.09 -5.13
CA LEU A 345 -27.15 -1.96 -3.95
C LEU A 345 -27.68 -3.38 -4.20
N GLU A 346 -28.73 -3.54 -5.04
CA GLU A 346 -29.24 -4.87 -5.41
C GLU A 346 -28.23 -5.69 -6.20
N ARG A 347 -27.23 -5.03 -6.83
CA ARG A 347 -26.14 -5.66 -7.59
C ARG A 347 -24.84 -5.77 -6.81
N PHE A 348 -24.83 -5.26 -5.56
CA PHE A 348 -23.64 -5.27 -4.71
C PHE A 348 -23.47 -6.63 -4.05
N ASP A 349 -22.54 -7.44 -4.58
CA ASP A 349 -22.36 -8.86 -4.21
C ASP A 349 -21.33 -9.01 -3.09
N LYS A 350 -21.81 -9.03 -1.82
CA LYS A 350 -20.96 -9.22 -0.63
C LYS A 350 -20.34 -10.61 -0.55
N ASP A 351 -21.03 -11.65 -1.04
CA ASP A 351 -20.53 -13.03 -0.98
C ASP A 351 -19.35 -13.19 -1.95
N TYR A 352 -19.45 -12.59 -3.13
CA TYR A 352 -18.32 -12.49 -4.05
C TYR A 352 -17.13 -11.78 -3.42
N LEU A 353 -17.34 -10.61 -2.81
CA LEU A 353 -16.29 -9.83 -2.17
C LEU A 353 -15.60 -10.62 -1.05
N PHE A 354 -16.38 -11.29 -0.21
CA PHE A 354 -15.83 -12.14 0.83
C PHE A 354 -15.04 -13.33 0.24
N SER A 355 -15.54 -13.94 -0.83
CA SER A 355 -14.85 -15.05 -1.48
C SER A 355 -13.49 -14.70 -2.06
N ILE A 356 -13.35 -13.53 -2.69
CA ILE A 356 -12.05 -13.07 -3.21
C ILE A 356 -11.11 -12.64 -2.08
N PHE A 357 -11.64 -12.02 -1.02
CA PHE A 357 -10.87 -11.74 0.19
C PHE A 357 -10.31 -13.02 0.79
N GLN A 358 -11.13 -14.07 0.97
CA GLN A 358 -10.71 -15.35 1.53
C GLN A 358 -9.58 -16.00 0.74
N LYS A 359 -9.62 -15.92 -0.60
CA LYS A 359 -8.54 -16.47 -1.45
C LYS A 359 -7.17 -15.90 -1.14
N VAL A 360 -7.10 -14.61 -0.81
CA VAL A 360 -5.85 -13.95 -0.47
C VAL A 360 -5.51 -14.16 1.00
N PHE A 361 -6.49 -13.97 1.90
CA PHE A 361 -6.26 -14.01 3.34
C PHE A 361 -5.92 -15.42 3.85
N ASN A 362 -6.62 -16.45 3.35
CA ASN A 362 -6.43 -17.84 3.76
C ASN A 362 -5.36 -18.57 2.92
N HIS A 363 -4.24 -17.87 2.63
CA HIS A 363 -3.14 -18.49 1.90
C HIS A 363 -2.59 -19.70 2.69
N PRO A 364 -2.39 -20.87 2.05
CA PRO A 364 -2.07 -22.13 2.73
C PRO A 364 -0.76 -22.11 3.54
N ASP A 365 0.22 -21.29 3.12
CA ASP A 365 1.51 -21.20 3.80
C ASP A 365 1.50 -20.23 4.99
N THR A 366 0.42 -19.47 5.22
CA THR A 366 0.27 -18.56 6.34
C THR A 366 -0.38 -19.25 7.54
N LEU A 367 0.41 -19.77 8.48
CA LEU A 367 -0.10 -20.49 9.64
C LEU A 367 -0.56 -19.57 10.78
N SER A 368 0.12 -18.45 10.99
CA SER A 368 -0.22 -17.51 12.07
C SER A 368 -1.10 -16.35 11.56
N LEU A 369 -1.92 -15.79 12.46
CA LEU A 369 -2.77 -14.65 12.13
C LEU A 369 -1.95 -13.44 11.64
N ILE A 370 -0.82 -13.13 12.30
CA ILE A 370 0.03 -12.01 11.88
C ILE A 370 0.55 -12.21 10.45
N ASN A 371 0.94 -13.43 10.08
CA ASN A 371 1.36 -13.74 8.73
C ASN A 371 0.22 -13.65 7.72
N LYS A 372 -1.01 -14.07 8.10
CA LYS A 372 -2.21 -13.89 7.25
C LYS A 372 -2.50 -12.41 6.99
N MET A 373 -2.45 -11.58 8.03
CA MET A 373 -2.71 -10.14 7.92
C MET A 373 -1.64 -9.43 7.08
N THR A 374 -0.37 -9.70 7.35
CA THR A 374 0.74 -9.09 6.59
C THR A 374 0.78 -9.59 5.15
N HIS A 375 0.51 -10.87 4.90
CA HIS A 375 0.37 -11.41 3.54
C HIS A 375 -0.75 -10.71 2.77
N PHE A 376 -1.93 -10.60 3.38
CA PHE A 376 -3.07 -9.92 2.74
C PHE A 376 -2.68 -8.50 2.31
N ASP A 377 -2.07 -7.72 3.21
CA ASP A 377 -1.68 -6.36 2.88
C ASP A 377 -0.55 -6.28 1.84
N GLN A 378 0.40 -7.19 1.87
CA GLN A 378 1.46 -7.29 0.85
C GLN A 378 0.92 -7.63 -0.55
N LYS A 379 -0.18 -8.40 -0.63
CA LYS A 379 -0.79 -8.80 -1.91
C LYS A 379 -1.84 -7.82 -2.41
N THR A 380 -2.37 -6.95 -1.56
CA THR A 380 -3.51 -6.08 -1.91
C THR A 380 -3.20 -4.60 -1.70
N LEU A 381 -3.06 -4.15 -0.45
CA LEU A 381 -2.84 -2.75 -0.12
C LEU A 381 -1.50 -2.23 -0.67
N LEU A 382 -0.44 -3.00 -0.49
CA LEU A 382 0.90 -2.58 -0.92
C LEU A 382 0.99 -2.34 -2.44
N PRO A 383 0.52 -3.22 -3.33
CA PRO A 383 0.47 -2.91 -4.77
C PRO A 383 -0.34 -1.67 -5.12
N ALA A 384 -1.42 -1.36 -4.38
CA ALA A 384 -2.20 -0.15 -4.56
C ALA A 384 -1.42 1.12 -4.13
N LEU A 385 -0.71 1.06 -3.01
CA LEU A 385 0.18 2.15 -2.57
C LEU A 385 1.36 2.35 -3.53
N LEU A 386 1.93 1.27 -4.06
CA LEU A 386 3.01 1.32 -5.05
C LEU A 386 2.53 1.89 -6.39
N GLN A 387 1.27 1.60 -6.78
CA GLN A 387 0.67 2.24 -7.96
C GLN A 387 0.58 3.76 -7.78
N VAL A 388 0.16 4.23 -6.62
CA VAL A 388 0.15 5.67 -6.31
C VAL A 388 1.57 6.23 -6.36
N GLU A 389 2.52 5.58 -5.66
CA GLU A 389 3.93 6.00 -5.60
C GLU A 389 4.54 6.15 -7.00
N ASP A 390 4.47 5.10 -7.82
CA ASP A 390 5.07 5.09 -9.16
C ASP A 390 4.36 6.06 -10.12
N ARG A 391 3.02 6.00 -10.18
CA ARG A 391 2.26 6.79 -11.15
C ARG A 391 2.32 8.29 -10.89
N VAL A 392 2.24 8.68 -9.62
CA VAL A 392 2.25 10.08 -9.23
C VAL A 392 3.65 10.68 -9.38
N SER A 393 4.70 9.94 -9.01
CA SER A 393 6.08 10.40 -9.19
C SER A 393 6.46 10.43 -10.67
N MET A 394 6.09 9.43 -11.47
CA MET A 394 6.32 9.41 -12.91
C MET A 394 5.54 10.50 -13.66
N HIS A 395 4.36 10.90 -13.18
CA HIS A 395 3.60 12.03 -13.74
C HIS A 395 4.41 13.33 -13.74
N VAL A 396 5.27 13.50 -12.74
CA VAL A 396 6.22 14.63 -12.70
C VAL A 396 7.64 14.28 -13.20
N SER A 397 7.83 13.12 -13.81
CA SER A 397 9.13 12.63 -14.31
C SER A 397 10.19 12.48 -13.22
N LEU A 398 9.80 11.91 -12.08
CA LEU A 398 10.65 11.55 -10.95
C LEU A 398 10.58 10.02 -10.75
N GLU A 399 11.72 9.34 -10.65
CA GLU A 399 11.76 7.92 -10.33
C GLU A 399 11.75 7.74 -8.80
N SER A 400 10.73 7.04 -8.27
CA SER A 400 10.72 6.62 -6.87
C SER A 400 11.20 5.18 -6.72
N ARG A 401 12.06 4.94 -5.73
CA ARG A 401 12.63 3.64 -5.36
C ARG A 401 12.28 3.30 -3.93
N VAL A 402 12.06 2.01 -3.67
CA VAL A 402 11.54 1.52 -2.39
C VAL A 402 12.44 0.43 -1.79
N PRO A 403 13.55 0.81 -1.15
CA PRO A 403 14.58 -0.14 -0.67
C PRO A 403 14.06 -1.21 0.28
N LEU A 404 13.01 -0.91 1.08
CA LEU A 404 12.41 -1.86 2.02
C LEU A 404 11.69 -3.03 1.33
N LEU A 405 11.46 -2.94 0.02
CA LEU A 405 10.80 -3.96 -0.79
C LEU A 405 11.76 -4.83 -1.61
N ASP A 406 13.04 -4.80 -1.29
CA ASP A 406 13.99 -5.79 -1.84
C ASP A 406 13.56 -7.20 -1.40
N THR A 407 13.45 -8.12 -2.36
CA THR A 407 12.96 -9.50 -2.10
C THR A 407 13.74 -10.22 -1.04
N ARG A 408 15.05 -9.98 -0.92
CA ARG A 408 15.90 -10.59 0.11
C ARG A 408 15.49 -10.16 1.52
N LEU A 409 15.10 -8.87 1.68
CA LEU A 409 14.59 -8.38 2.96
C LEU A 409 13.19 -8.94 3.24
N VAL A 410 12.33 -8.98 2.22
CA VAL A 410 10.98 -9.54 2.36
C VAL A 410 11.05 -11.01 2.75
N ASP A 411 11.83 -11.83 2.03
CA ASP A 411 12.01 -13.26 2.30
C ASP A 411 12.58 -13.49 3.71
N LEU A 412 13.59 -12.71 4.12
CA LEU A 412 14.14 -12.79 5.48
C LEU A 412 13.04 -12.54 6.52
N VAL A 413 12.32 -11.41 6.42
CA VAL A 413 11.37 -11.00 7.45
C VAL A 413 10.16 -11.92 7.53
N THR A 414 9.68 -12.46 6.41
CA THR A 414 8.50 -13.34 6.39
C THR A 414 8.78 -14.72 6.97
N THR A 415 10.02 -15.19 6.91
CA THR A 415 10.44 -16.48 7.52
C THR A 415 10.72 -16.39 9.02
N ILE A 416 10.86 -15.19 9.59
CA ILE A 416 11.09 -15.01 11.03
C ILE A 416 9.88 -15.48 11.83
N PRO A 417 10.07 -16.18 12.98
CA PRO A 417 8.97 -16.59 13.83
C PRO A 417 8.04 -15.43 14.23
N PRO A 418 6.72 -15.58 14.07
CA PRO A 418 5.75 -14.50 14.33
C PRO A 418 5.86 -13.91 15.75
N LYS A 419 6.17 -14.73 16.76
CA LYS A 419 6.37 -14.29 18.15
C LYS A 419 7.48 -13.23 18.29
N LEU A 420 8.51 -13.26 17.45
CA LEU A 420 9.58 -12.28 17.45
C LEU A 420 9.19 -11.01 16.69
N LYS A 421 8.41 -11.14 15.61
CA LYS A 421 7.97 -9.98 14.81
C LYS A 421 7.08 -9.02 15.59
N PHE A 422 6.23 -9.56 16.49
CA PHE A 422 5.18 -8.82 17.18
C PHE A 422 5.24 -8.93 18.71
N GLN A 423 6.43 -9.09 19.25
CA GLN A 423 6.64 -9.26 20.69
C GLN A 423 6.12 -8.08 21.49
N GLY A 424 5.35 -8.37 22.56
CA GLY A 424 4.77 -7.38 23.45
C GLY A 424 3.72 -6.48 22.79
N GLY A 425 3.10 -6.89 21.65
CA GLY A 425 2.13 -6.07 20.93
C GLY A 425 2.74 -4.80 20.34
N ARG A 426 4.04 -4.75 20.13
CA ARG A 426 4.74 -3.60 19.56
C ARG A 426 4.79 -3.73 18.03
N THR A 427 4.19 -2.78 17.35
CA THR A 427 4.33 -2.70 15.88
C THR A 427 5.80 -2.51 15.50
N LYS A 428 6.23 -3.19 14.42
CA LYS A 428 7.61 -3.15 13.89
C LYS A 428 8.68 -3.50 14.92
N HIS A 429 8.39 -4.41 15.85
CA HIS A 429 9.25 -4.70 16.99
C HIS A 429 10.70 -4.98 16.56
N LEU A 430 10.92 -5.97 15.68
CA LEU A 430 12.26 -6.35 15.23
C LEU A 430 12.98 -5.23 14.46
N LEU A 431 12.24 -4.50 13.60
CA LEU A 431 12.83 -3.39 12.88
C LEU A 431 13.33 -2.31 13.85
N LYS A 432 12.51 -1.96 14.85
CA LYS A 432 12.90 -0.98 15.88
C LYS A 432 14.16 -1.41 16.64
N LEU A 433 14.27 -2.70 16.98
CA LEU A 433 15.45 -3.21 17.65
C LEU A 433 16.69 -3.20 16.75
N ALA A 434 16.55 -3.66 15.51
CA ALA A 434 17.67 -3.72 14.54
C ALA A 434 18.26 -2.32 14.25
N VAL A 435 17.41 -1.27 14.26
CA VAL A 435 17.82 0.10 13.89
C VAL A 435 17.92 1.06 15.08
N LYS A 436 17.84 0.56 16.32
CA LYS A 436 17.83 1.39 17.56
C LYS A 436 19.00 2.37 17.66
N ASN A 437 20.15 2.02 17.12
CA ASN A 437 21.36 2.85 17.14
C ASN A 437 21.46 3.79 15.91
N LEU A 438 20.52 3.71 14.98
CA LEU A 438 20.51 4.55 13.78
C LEU A 438 19.58 5.75 13.91
N LEU A 439 18.45 5.58 14.60
CA LEU A 439 17.41 6.59 14.67
C LEU A 439 17.29 7.17 16.09
N PRO A 440 16.96 8.46 16.21
CA PRO A 440 16.67 9.08 17.49
C PRO A 440 15.49 8.39 18.20
N GLU A 441 15.54 8.35 19.54
CA GLU A 441 14.46 7.77 20.35
C GLU A 441 13.09 8.40 20.06
N LYS A 442 13.06 9.71 19.75
CA LYS A 442 11.84 10.45 19.42
C LYS A 442 11.15 9.87 18.17
N ILE A 443 11.93 9.42 17.18
CA ILE A 443 11.43 8.75 15.96
C ILE A 443 11.00 7.30 16.26
N LEU A 444 11.84 6.56 16.99
CA LEU A 444 11.59 5.12 17.30
C LEU A 444 10.35 4.92 18.17
N ASN A 445 10.13 5.84 19.13
CA ASN A 445 9.05 5.73 20.12
C ASN A 445 7.81 6.57 19.75
N ARG A 446 7.78 7.12 18.55
CA ARG A 446 6.66 7.91 18.04
C ARG A 446 5.34 7.12 18.06
N LYS A 447 4.27 7.74 18.59
CA LYS A 447 2.93 7.13 18.72
C LYS A 447 1.86 7.83 17.90
N ASP A 448 2.11 9.05 17.47
CA ASP A 448 1.20 9.97 16.80
C ASP A 448 1.34 9.95 15.27
N LYS A 449 2.04 8.93 14.71
CA LYS A 449 2.21 8.81 13.26
C LYS A 449 0.87 8.71 12.55
N MET A 450 0.62 9.64 11.65
CA MET A 450 -0.49 9.61 10.70
C MET A 450 0.11 9.46 9.29
N GLY A 451 -0.25 8.40 8.59
CA GLY A 451 0.29 8.13 7.25
C GLY A 451 -0.21 9.15 6.22
N PHE A 452 0.51 10.23 5.95
CA PHE A 452 0.17 11.30 5.01
C PHE A 452 -1.28 11.80 5.18
N PRO A 453 -1.64 12.37 6.34
CA PRO A 453 -2.98 12.85 6.60
C PRO A 453 -3.31 14.01 5.65
N VAL A 454 -4.46 13.93 4.99
CA VAL A 454 -4.99 15.03 4.15
C VAL A 454 -6.16 15.67 4.90
N PRO A 455 -6.22 16.99 5.06
CA PRO A 455 -7.24 17.67 5.84
C PRO A 455 -8.59 17.78 5.11
N ILE A 456 -9.07 16.65 4.56
CA ILE A 456 -10.33 16.57 3.81
C ILE A 456 -11.50 17.07 4.66
N LYS A 457 -11.53 16.70 5.95
CA LYS A 457 -12.60 17.09 6.87
C LYS A 457 -12.67 18.62 7.03
N GLU A 458 -11.53 19.26 7.19
CA GLU A 458 -11.41 20.70 7.31
C GLU A 458 -11.80 21.40 6.00
N TRP A 459 -11.34 20.90 4.87
CA TRP A 459 -11.64 21.45 3.56
C TRP A 459 -13.12 21.28 3.15
N MET A 460 -13.78 20.24 3.63
CA MET A 460 -15.21 20.01 3.41
C MET A 460 -16.12 20.94 4.23
N GLN A 461 -15.62 21.67 5.23
CA GLN A 461 -16.41 22.62 6.01
C GLN A 461 -16.82 23.86 5.20
N GLY A 462 -16.12 24.16 4.11
CA GLY A 462 -16.46 25.24 3.20
C GLY A 462 -15.32 25.59 2.24
N GLY A 463 -15.59 26.49 1.31
CA GLY A 463 -14.62 26.99 0.34
C GLY A 463 -14.45 26.09 -0.88
N VAL A 464 -13.39 26.34 -1.62
CA VAL A 464 -13.15 25.84 -2.99
C VAL A 464 -13.20 24.32 -3.12
N PHE A 465 -12.68 23.59 -2.13
CA PHE A 465 -12.67 22.13 -2.21
C PHE A 465 -14.08 21.53 -2.04
N ARG A 466 -14.87 22.06 -1.09
CA ARG A 466 -16.27 21.66 -0.93
C ARG A 466 -17.09 21.96 -2.18
N ASP A 467 -16.91 23.14 -2.79
CA ASP A 467 -17.59 23.53 -4.01
C ASP A 467 -17.21 22.57 -5.16
N PHE A 468 -15.93 22.28 -5.34
CA PHE A 468 -15.43 21.30 -6.31
C PHE A 468 -16.05 19.90 -6.11
N VAL A 469 -16.13 19.43 -4.86
CA VAL A 469 -16.75 18.13 -4.54
C VAL A 469 -18.24 18.16 -4.85
N GLY A 470 -18.94 19.24 -4.48
CA GLY A 470 -20.36 19.44 -4.79
C GLY A 470 -20.62 19.43 -6.29
N ASP A 471 -19.91 20.25 -7.05
CA ASP A 471 -20.04 20.36 -8.51
C ASP A 471 -19.76 19.01 -9.21
N THR A 472 -18.81 18.24 -8.69
CA THR A 472 -18.44 16.92 -9.24
C THR A 472 -19.50 15.87 -8.94
N LEU A 473 -19.86 15.71 -7.67
CA LEU A 473 -20.71 14.61 -7.21
C LEU A 473 -22.19 14.84 -7.55
N LEU A 474 -22.66 16.10 -7.58
CA LEU A 474 -24.04 16.44 -7.90
C LEU A 474 -24.27 16.73 -9.38
N SER A 475 -23.25 16.56 -10.24
CA SER A 475 -23.37 16.76 -11.68
C SER A 475 -24.33 15.74 -12.32
N GLU A 476 -24.96 16.12 -13.44
CA GLU A 476 -25.77 15.21 -14.25
C GLU A 476 -24.97 13.99 -14.74
N ARG A 477 -23.68 14.16 -14.95
CA ARG A 477 -22.76 13.06 -15.29
C ARG A 477 -22.61 12.05 -14.14
N SER A 478 -22.54 12.52 -12.89
CA SER A 478 -22.51 11.65 -11.71
C SER A 478 -23.83 10.92 -11.56
N LYS A 479 -24.96 11.63 -11.70
CA LYS A 479 -26.31 11.10 -11.59
C LYS A 479 -26.57 10.00 -12.62
N SER A 480 -26.21 10.23 -13.87
CA SER A 480 -26.44 9.26 -14.96
C SER A 480 -25.67 7.94 -14.79
N ARG A 481 -24.66 7.87 -13.91
CA ARG A 481 -23.92 6.63 -13.62
C ARG A 481 -24.69 5.65 -12.75
N GLY A 482 -25.70 6.11 -11.98
CA GLY A 482 -26.53 5.26 -11.13
C GLY A 482 -25.75 4.48 -10.05
N ILE A 483 -24.71 5.09 -9.47
CA ILE A 483 -23.90 4.47 -8.40
C ILE A 483 -24.32 5.02 -7.05
N TYR A 484 -24.52 6.33 -6.96
CA TYR A 484 -24.80 7.03 -5.72
C TYR A 484 -26.21 7.61 -5.68
N SER A 485 -26.81 7.63 -4.50
CA SER A 485 -28.03 8.36 -4.21
C SER A 485 -27.75 9.87 -4.17
N HIS A 486 -28.31 10.63 -5.09
CA HIS A 486 -28.13 12.09 -5.12
C HIS A 486 -28.65 12.77 -3.86
N ILE A 487 -29.77 12.29 -3.31
CA ILE A 487 -30.34 12.81 -2.06
C ILE A 487 -29.33 12.65 -0.91
N ALA A 488 -28.77 11.45 -0.76
CA ALA A 488 -27.79 11.19 0.29
C ALA A 488 -26.48 11.98 0.09
N LEU A 489 -26.04 12.19 -1.16
CA LEU A 489 -24.88 13.04 -1.45
C LEU A 489 -25.15 14.51 -1.10
N GLU A 490 -26.33 15.06 -1.43
CA GLU A 490 -26.73 16.43 -1.06
C GLU A 490 -26.74 16.62 0.46
N GLU A 491 -27.29 15.66 1.20
CA GLU A 491 -27.29 15.69 2.67
C GLU A 491 -25.88 15.65 3.25
N MET A 492 -25.01 14.76 2.74
CA MET A 492 -23.61 14.64 3.17
C MET A 492 -22.82 15.93 2.91
N ILE A 493 -22.95 16.52 1.71
CA ILE A 493 -22.24 17.75 1.35
C ILE A 493 -22.76 18.94 2.16
N SER A 494 -24.07 18.97 2.46
CA SER A 494 -24.68 20.04 3.25
C SER A 494 -24.30 19.97 4.72
N ASN A 495 -24.05 18.77 5.25
CA ASN A 495 -23.77 18.49 6.66
C ASN A 495 -22.46 17.68 6.85
N PRO A 496 -21.30 18.21 6.50
CA PRO A 496 -20.04 17.45 6.45
C PRO A 496 -19.48 16.99 7.82
N GLY A 497 -20.27 17.11 8.90
CA GLY A 497 -19.86 16.73 10.27
C GLY A 497 -20.65 15.57 10.88
N VAL A 498 -21.53 14.92 10.14
CA VAL A 498 -22.45 13.86 10.64
C VAL A 498 -22.04 12.45 10.16
N GLY A 499 -20.90 12.30 9.48
CA GLY A 499 -20.38 11.01 8.99
C GLY A 499 -19.10 10.55 9.71
#